data_2fc562e3342a2865df219aac72a80a06
#
_entry.id   2fc562e3342a2865df219aac72a80a06
#
_cell.length_a   1.000
_cell.length_b   1.000
_cell.length_c   1.000
_cell.angle_alpha   90.00
_cell.angle_beta   90.00
_cell.angle_gamma   90.00
#
_symmetry.space_group_name_H-M   'P 1'
#
loop_
_entity.id
_entity.type
_entity.pdbx_description
1 polymer ?
#
loop_
_entity_poly.entity_id
_entity_poly.type
_entity_poly.pdbx_seq_one_letter_code
_entity_poly.pdbx_strand_id
1 'polypeptide(L)'
;VYMNKYKWYYVHNYNKVKGGIFVIEVKNVTKKYGNVVAVEDISFSIKDGEIVGLLGPNGAGKTTTMNILSGYIEQTSGEVTIEGYDNLKKSKKARKQIGYMPEGVPLYTDLTVKEFVTYMAELKQVDKKVRKERVENVIEKTGLTDVQNKLTRNLSRGYKQRVSMAGALVGDSKVLILDEPTVGLDPKQITEIRSLIKELGKTHTVILSSHILSEVSQICNKVIIINKGKIIAID
;
A
#
# COMPACT_ATOMS: atom_id res chain seq x y z
N VAL A 1 3.20 23.06 -26.75
CA VAL A 1 4.52 23.62 -26.40
C VAL A 1 4.68 23.75 -24.90
N TYR A 2 3.62 23.97 -24.09
CA TYR A 2 3.70 24.13 -22.62
C TYR A 2 3.93 22.82 -21.84
N MET A 3 3.50 21.66 -22.34
CA MET A 3 3.63 20.37 -21.64
C MET A 3 5.08 19.84 -21.54
N ASN A 4 5.99 20.21 -22.46
CA ASN A 4 7.37 19.71 -22.45
C ASN A 4 8.27 20.38 -21.41
N LYS A 5 7.96 21.61 -20.99
CA LYS A 5 8.77 22.37 -20.02
C LYS A 5 8.64 21.85 -18.59
N TYR A 6 7.43 21.38 -18.22
CA TYR A 6 7.18 20.76 -16.90
C TYR A 6 7.80 19.35 -16.80
N LYS A 7 7.74 18.55 -17.86
CA LYS A 7 8.40 17.23 -17.90
C LYS A 7 9.92 17.34 -17.70
N TRP A 8 10.56 18.35 -18.30
CA TRP A 8 12.01 18.60 -18.16
C TRP A 8 12.39 19.12 -16.77
N TYR A 9 11.57 20.01 -16.18
CA TYR A 9 11.79 20.59 -14.86
C TYR A 9 11.71 19.54 -13.75
N TYR A 10 10.75 18.61 -13.83
CA TYR A 10 10.60 17.53 -12.86
C TYR A 10 11.71 16.47 -12.97
N VAL A 11 12.09 16.04 -14.16
CA VAL A 11 13.15 15.04 -14.36
C VAL A 11 14.53 15.55 -13.93
N HIS A 12 14.85 16.84 -14.13
CA HIS A 12 16.16 17.42 -13.76
C HIS A 12 16.27 17.78 -12.27
N ASN A 13 15.19 18.17 -11.61
CA ASN A 13 15.21 18.45 -10.17
C ASN A 13 15.13 17.20 -9.31
N TYR A 14 14.65 16.09 -9.85
CA TYR A 14 14.56 14.80 -9.15
C TYR A 14 15.93 14.30 -8.65
N ASN A 15 17.00 14.59 -9.37
CA ASN A 15 18.37 14.18 -9.03
C ASN A 15 19.10 15.13 -8.05
N LYS A 16 18.47 16.22 -7.59
CA LYS A 16 19.09 17.24 -6.74
C LYS A 16 18.52 17.38 -5.33
N VAL A 17 17.58 16.54 -4.90
CA VAL A 17 17.10 16.56 -3.51
C VAL A 17 18.11 15.84 -2.64
N LYS A 18 18.98 16.61 -2.01
CA LYS A 18 19.94 16.16 -0.99
C LYS A 18 19.19 15.51 0.19
N GLY A 19 19.54 14.28 0.54
CA GLY A 19 19.60 13.86 1.93
C GLY A 19 18.42 13.09 2.50
N GLY A 20 17.54 12.42 1.71
CA GLY A 20 16.54 11.47 2.25
C GLY A 20 16.77 10.05 1.72
N ILE A 21 16.69 9.05 2.59
CA ILE A 21 16.67 7.65 2.16
C ILE A 21 15.30 7.39 1.54
N PHE A 22 15.28 7.07 0.25
CA PHE A 22 14.05 6.65 -0.43
C PHE A 22 13.78 5.18 -0.12
N VAL A 23 12.59 4.92 0.38
CA VAL A 23 12.09 3.58 0.70
C VAL A 23 11.45 2.93 -0.51
N ILE A 24 10.78 3.73 -1.36
CA ILE A 24 10.21 3.29 -2.63
C ILE A 24 10.74 4.19 -3.74
N GLU A 25 11.29 3.60 -4.79
CA GLU A 25 11.62 4.31 -6.03
C GLU A 25 10.99 3.61 -7.22
N VAL A 26 10.33 4.39 -8.07
CA VAL A 26 9.69 3.96 -9.31
C VAL A 26 10.28 4.79 -10.45
N LYS A 27 10.90 4.13 -11.45
CA LYS A 27 11.61 4.79 -12.54
C LYS A 27 11.10 4.30 -13.88
N ASN A 28 10.45 5.17 -14.65
CA ASN A 28 9.95 4.96 -16.00
C ASN A 28 9.13 3.66 -16.16
N VAL A 29 8.30 3.37 -15.17
CA VAL A 29 7.54 2.12 -15.12
C VAL A 29 6.36 2.18 -16.09
N THR A 30 6.28 1.15 -16.92
CA THR A 30 5.17 0.91 -17.83
C THR A 30 4.62 -0.49 -17.61
N LYS A 31 3.30 -0.63 -17.65
CA LYS A 31 2.60 -1.92 -17.63
C LYS A 31 1.62 -2.00 -18.78
N LYS A 32 1.77 -3.06 -19.59
CA LYS A 32 0.87 -3.41 -20.68
C LYS A 32 0.21 -4.77 -20.43
N TYR A 33 -1.07 -4.88 -20.78
CA TYR A 33 -1.82 -6.12 -20.86
C TYR A 33 -2.27 -6.30 -22.31
N GLY A 34 -1.53 -7.10 -23.06
CA GLY A 34 -1.70 -7.17 -24.52
C GLY A 34 -1.53 -5.77 -25.15
N ASN A 35 -2.56 -5.28 -25.82
CA ASN A 35 -2.56 -3.97 -26.47
C ASN A 35 -2.98 -2.81 -25.53
N VAL A 36 -3.42 -3.10 -24.29
CA VAL A 36 -3.87 -2.08 -23.35
C VAL A 36 -2.71 -1.63 -22.48
N VAL A 37 -2.42 -0.32 -22.49
CA VAL A 37 -1.44 0.29 -21.60
C VAL A 37 -2.17 0.73 -20.33
N ALA A 38 -1.95 -0.01 -19.23
CA ALA A 38 -2.58 0.26 -17.94
C ALA A 38 -1.83 1.33 -17.13
N VAL A 39 -0.49 1.36 -17.27
CA VAL A 39 0.40 2.37 -16.66
C VAL A 39 1.47 2.72 -17.69
N GLU A 40 1.76 4.00 -17.86
CA GLU A 40 2.66 4.50 -18.91
C GLU A 40 3.68 5.48 -18.34
N ASP A 41 4.96 5.07 -18.35
CA ASP A 41 6.13 5.90 -18.03
C ASP A 41 6.00 6.69 -16.72
N ILE A 42 5.57 6.01 -15.64
CA ILE A 42 5.45 6.67 -14.33
C ILE A 42 6.77 6.65 -13.57
N SER A 43 7.08 7.77 -12.92
CA SER A 43 8.26 7.90 -12.07
C SER A 43 7.92 8.71 -10.81
N PHE A 44 8.25 8.17 -9.64
CA PHE A 44 8.10 8.84 -8.34
C PHE A 44 8.95 8.17 -7.28
N SER A 45 9.12 8.83 -6.14
CA SER A 45 9.78 8.24 -4.97
C SER A 45 9.04 8.58 -3.69
N ILE A 46 9.18 7.72 -2.68
CA ILE A 46 8.61 7.87 -1.36
C ILE A 46 9.75 7.77 -0.34
N LYS A 47 9.81 8.74 0.58
CA LYS A 47 10.79 8.76 1.66
C LYS A 47 10.30 7.93 2.85
N ASP A 48 11.23 7.57 3.71
CA ASP A 48 10.91 6.90 4.97
C ASP A 48 9.95 7.74 5.84
N GLY A 49 8.92 7.09 6.39
CA GLY A 49 7.91 7.72 7.24
C GLY A 49 6.88 8.59 6.50
N GLU A 50 6.90 8.68 5.17
CA GLU A 50 5.85 9.38 4.42
C GLU A 50 4.55 8.54 4.37
N ILE A 51 3.41 9.23 4.47
CA ILE A 51 2.09 8.69 4.09
C ILE A 51 1.73 9.32 2.74
N VAL A 52 1.71 8.50 1.69
CA VAL A 52 1.49 8.94 0.31
C VAL A 52 0.14 8.43 -0.22
N GLY A 53 -0.65 9.32 -0.80
CA GLY A 53 -1.90 8.98 -1.47
C GLY A 53 -1.71 8.87 -2.98
N LEU A 54 -2.11 7.74 -3.57
CA LEU A 54 -2.23 7.58 -5.02
C LEU A 54 -3.70 7.84 -5.41
N LEU A 55 -3.98 9.04 -5.88
CA LEU A 55 -5.32 9.52 -6.19
C LEU A 55 -5.64 9.41 -7.68
N GLY A 56 -6.83 8.96 -8.01
CA GLY A 56 -7.31 8.95 -9.40
C GLY A 56 -8.64 8.24 -9.57
N PRO A 57 -9.35 8.46 -10.69
CA PRO A 57 -10.62 7.79 -10.96
C PRO A 57 -10.45 6.27 -11.12
N ASN A 58 -11.58 5.55 -11.18
CA ASN A 58 -11.55 4.12 -11.50
C ASN A 58 -10.98 3.91 -12.90
N GLY A 59 -10.14 2.88 -13.06
CA GLY A 59 -9.42 2.61 -14.31
C GLY A 59 -8.21 3.53 -14.57
N ALA A 60 -7.82 4.41 -13.64
CA ALA A 60 -6.67 5.30 -13.81
C ALA A 60 -5.30 4.59 -13.75
N GLY A 61 -5.24 3.33 -13.28
CA GLY A 61 -3.99 2.58 -13.11
C GLY A 61 -3.54 2.42 -11.66
N LYS A 62 -4.34 2.86 -10.66
CA LYS A 62 -4.00 2.78 -9.23
C LYS A 62 -3.69 1.35 -8.77
N THR A 63 -4.66 0.44 -8.88
CA THR A 63 -4.51 -0.98 -8.48
C THR A 63 -3.38 -1.66 -9.26
N THR A 64 -3.20 -1.36 -10.54
CA THR A 64 -2.06 -1.85 -11.32
C THR A 64 -0.73 -1.38 -10.72
N THR A 65 -0.64 -0.12 -10.35
CA THR A 65 0.56 0.44 -9.69
C THR A 65 0.79 -0.23 -8.33
N MET A 66 -0.25 -0.38 -7.49
CA MET A 66 -0.15 -1.07 -6.19
C MET A 66 0.30 -2.53 -6.34
N ASN A 67 -0.22 -3.24 -7.34
CA ASN A 67 0.17 -4.61 -7.65
C ASN A 67 1.63 -4.73 -8.12
N ILE A 68 2.14 -3.75 -8.87
CA ILE A 68 3.56 -3.70 -9.25
C ILE A 68 4.43 -3.46 -8.02
N LEU A 69 4.09 -2.48 -7.19
CA LEU A 69 4.85 -2.16 -5.97
C LEU A 69 4.90 -3.34 -5.01
N SER A 70 3.77 -4.05 -4.82
CA SER A 70 3.70 -5.23 -3.95
C SER A 70 4.43 -6.45 -4.51
N GLY A 71 4.85 -6.41 -5.78
CA GLY A 71 5.45 -7.55 -6.48
C GLY A 71 4.46 -8.67 -6.77
N TYR A 72 3.15 -8.34 -6.82
CA TYR A 72 2.10 -9.26 -7.23
C TYR A 72 2.08 -9.47 -8.76
N ILE A 73 2.35 -8.40 -9.52
CA ILE A 73 2.56 -8.46 -10.96
C ILE A 73 3.89 -7.77 -11.32
N GLU A 74 4.50 -8.20 -12.41
CA GLU A 74 5.70 -7.59 -12.97
C GLU A 74 5.35 -6.41 -13.88
N GLN A 75 6.18 -5.36 -13.87
CA GLN A 75 6.12 -4.29 -14.86
C GLN A 75 6.59 -4.79 -16.23
N THR A 76 6.11 -4.16 -17.31
CA THR A 76 6.58 -4.45 -18.68
C THR A 76 7.95 -3.82 -18.95
N SER A 77 8.20 -2.62 -18.41
CA SER A 77 9.49 -1.92 -18.46
C SER A 77 9.64 -0.97 -17.29
N GLY A 78 10.85 -0.45 -17.07
CA GLY A 78 11.20 0.41 -15.96
C GLY A 78 11.68 -0.38 -14.74
N GLU A 79 11.96 0.35 -13.67
CA GLU A 79 12.54 -0.21 -12.44
C GLU A 79 11.72 0.18 -11.22
N VAL A 80 11.57 -0.75 -10.28
CA VAL A 80 11.00 -0.52 -8.95
C VAL A 80 11.96 -1.04 -7.90
N THR A 81 12.30 -0.21 -6.93
CA THR A 81 13.05 -0.63 -5.75
C THR A 81 12.26 -0.38 -4.46
N ILE A 82 12.31 -1.33 -3.55
CA ILE A 82 11.71 -1.25 -2.21
C ILE A 82 12.82 -1.51 -1.20
N GLU A 83 13.08 -0.56 -0.31
CA GLU A 83 14.18 -0.65 0.67
C GLU A 83 15.53 -1.00 -0.03
N GLY A 84 15.78 -0.42 -1.23
CA GLY A 84 16.96 -0.69 -2.03
C GLY A 84 17.00 -2.07 -2.70
N TYR A 85 15.94 -2.87 -2.57
CA TYR A 85 15.82 -4.16 -3.26
C TYR A 85 14.99 -3.99 -4.54
N ASP A 86 15.60 -4.32 -5.67
CA ASP A 86 14.89 -4.43 -6.96
C ASP A 86 13.77 -5.48 -6.85
N ASN A 87 12.53 -5.10 -7.18
CA ASN A 87 11.35 -5.94 -6.97
C ASN A 87 11.26 -7.15 -7.91
N LEU A 88 12.04 -7.17 -9.01
CA LEU A 88 12.16 -8.33 -9.89
C LEU A 88 13.38 -9.19 -9.52
N LYS A 89 14.59 -8.60 -9.53
CA LYS A 89 15.85 -9.31 -9.32
C LYS A 89 16.01 -9.83 -7.88
N LYS A 90 15.46 -9.11 -6.90
CA LYS A 90 15.51 -9.46 -5.47
C LYS A 90 14.10 -9.56 -4.86
N SER A 91 13.14 -10.10 -5.61
CA SER A 91 11.71 -10.09 -5.29
C SER A 91 11.36 -10.60 -3.88
N LYS A 92 11.99 -11.68 -3.41
CA LYS A 92 11.77 -12.21 -2.04
C LYS A 92 12.17 -11.21 -0.97
N LYS A 93 13.30 -10.49 -1.16
CA LYS A 93 13.78 -9.47 -0.21
C LYS A 93 12.88 -8.25 -0.23
N ALA A 94 12.48 -7.77 -1.42
CA ALA A 94 11.56 -6.66 -1.58
C ALA A 94 10.19 -6.98 -0.93
N ARG A 95 9.57 -8.12 -1.25
CA ARG A 95 8.28 -8.54 -0.66
C ARG A 95 8.32 -8.71 0.85
N LYS A 96 9.46 -9.07 1.43
CA LYS A 96 9.60 -9.15 2.89
C LYS A 96 9.47 -7.78 3.57
N GLN A 97 9.78 -6.69 2.85
CA GLN A 97 9.65 -5.33 3.35
C GLN A 97 8.22 -4.79 3.27
N ILE A 98 7.28 -5.53 2.65
CA ILE A 98 5.97 -5.02 2.29
C ILE A 98 4.87 -5.74 3.07
N GLY A 99 3.98 -4.95 3.68
CA GLY A 99 2.64 -5.36 4.06
C GLY A 99 1.66 -4.89 2.99
N TYR A 100 0.96 -5.80 2.34
CA TYR A 100 0.02 -5.48 1.28
C TYR A 100 -1.41 -5.82 1.67
N MET A 101 -2.29 -4.86 1.53
CA MET A 101 -3.74 -5.00 1.65
C MET A 101 -4.36 -4.69 0.28
N PRO A 102 -4.83 -5.70 -0.47
CA PRO A 102 -5.48 -5.49 -1.76
C PRO A 102 -6.90 -4.94 -1.61
N GLU A 103 -7.42 -4.33 -2.67
CA GLU A 103 -8.85 -4.04 -2.79
C GLU A 103 -9.65 -5.35 -2.75
N GLY A 104 -10.79 -5.36 -2.03
CA GLY A 104 -11.64 -6.56 -1.96
C GLY A 104 -10.99 -7.70 -1.17
N VAL A 105 -10.89 -7.52 0.11
CA VAL A 105 -10.19 -8.36 1.09
C VAL A 105 -10.49 -9.85 0.94
N PRO A 106 -9.56 -10.68 0.45
CA PRO A 106 -9.73 -12.13 0.39
C PRO A 106 -9.48 -12.74 1.78
N LEU A 107 -10.49 -12.70 2.66
CA LEU A 107 -10.42 -13.37 3.95
C LEU A 107 -10.81 -14.84 3.81
N TYR A 108 -10.12 -15.70 4.53
CA TYR A 108 -10.55 -17.10 4.71
C TYR A 108 -11.76 -17.11 5.65
N THR A 109 -12.95 -17.31 5.07
CA THR A 109 -14.24 -17.14 5.74
C THR A 109 -14.49 -18.09 6.92
N ASP A 110 -13.81 -19.23 6.92
CA ASP A 110 -13.94 -20.29 7.93
C ASP A 110 -12.92 -20.19 9.07
N LEU A 111 -12.02 -19.20 9.00
CA LEU A 111 -11.09 -18.88 10.08
C LEU A 111 -11.66 -17.80 11.00
N THR A 112 -11.35 -17.89 12.29
CA THR A 112 -11.50 -16.78 13.22
C THR A 112 -10.49 -15.70 12.89
N VAL A 113 -10.69 -14.48 13.40
CA VAL A 113 -9.73 -13.37 13.24
C VAL A 113 -8.35 -13.79 13.71
N LYS A 114 -8.24 -14.38 14.91
CA LYS A 114 -6.95 -14.80 15.47
C LYS A 114 -6.28 -15.87 14.63
N GLU A 115 -7.02 -16.86 14.14
CA GLU A 115 -6.50 -17.89 13.24
C GLU A 115 -6.03 -17.30 11.92
N PHE A 116 -6.80 -16.39 11.32
CA PHE A 116 -6.39 -15.70 10.09
C PHE A 116 -5.10 -14.92 10.27
N VAL A 117 -4.97 -14.08 11.32
CA VAL A 117 -3.76 -13.29 11.57
C VAL A 117 -2.57 -14.21 11.88
N THR A 118 -2.78 -15.32 12.60
CA THR A 118 -1.76 -16.34 12.86
C THR A 118 -1.28 -16.99 11.56
N TYR A 119 -2.21 -17.37 10.70
CA TYR A 119 -1.92 -17.94 9.39
C TYR A 119 -1.10 -16.96 8.51
N MET A 120 -1.49 -15.68 8.51
CA MET A 120 -0.71 -14.64 7.81
C MET A 120 0.70 -14.48 8.38
N ALA A 121 0.86 -14.57 9.69
CA ALA A 121 2.18 -14.55 10.34
C ALA A 121 3.05 -15.75 9.91
N GLU A 122 2.44 -16.92 9.73
CA GLU A 122 3.13 -18.11 9.22
C GLU A 122 3.57 -17.96 7.77
N LEU A 123 2.68 -17.49 6.90
CA LEU A 123 3.01 -17.22 5.50
C LEU A 123 4.15 -16.19 5.36
N LYS A 124 4.17 -15.19 6.23
CA LYS A 124 5.23 -14.16 6.29
C LYS A 124 6.49 -14.64 7.02
N GLN A 125 6.54 -15.91 7.44
CA GLN A 125 7.69 -16.53 8.10
C GLN A 125 8.11 -15.82 9.39
N VAL A 126 7.14 -15.28 10.15
CA VAL A 126 7.41 -14.74 11.50
C VAL A 126 7.93 -15.84 12.40
N ASP A 127 9.02 -15.58 13.11
CA ASP A 127 9.65 -16.56 14.01
C ASP A 127 8.63 -17.09 15.03
N LYS A 128 8.62 -18.41 15.21
CA LYS A 128 7.68 -19.10 16.13
C LYS A 128 7.76 -18.55 17.56
N LYS A 129 8.95 -18.14 18.01
CA LYS A 129 9.18 -17.64 19.38
C LYS A 129 8.44 -16.33 19.67
N VAL A 130 8.31 -15.46 18.67
CA VAL A 130 7.69 -14.12 18.81
C VAL A 130 6.31 -14.03 18.13
N ARG A 131 5.91 -15.08 17.40
CA ARG A 131 4.68 -15.07 16.59
C ARG A 131 3.43 -14.80 17.41
N LYS A 132 3.28 -15.46 18.56
CA LYS A 132 2.10 -15.29 19.43
C LYS A 132 1.98 -13.84 19.88
N GLU A 133 3.05 -13.27 20.42
CA GLU A 133 3.11 -11.88 20.87
C GLU A 133 2.82 -10.91 19.73
N ARG A 134 3.40 -11.17 18.54
CA ARG A 134 3.18 -10.34 17.35
C ARG A 134 1.72 -10.35 16.91
N VAL A 135 1.08 -11.52 16.90
CA VAL A 135 -0.35 -11.67 16.55
C VAL A 135 -1.22 -10.90 17.54
N GLU A 136 -0.98 -11.06 18.84
CA GLU A 136 -1.75 -10.37 19.89
C GLU A 136 -1.59 -8.84 19.78
N ASN A 137 -0.37 -8.35 19.57
CA ASN A 137 -0.07 -6.93 19.40
C ASN A 137 -0.77 -6.34 18.16
N VAL A 138 -0.77 -7.05 17.03
CA VAL A 138 -1.41 -6.57 15.80
C VAL A 138 -2.94 -6.57 15.94
N ILE A 139 -3.53 -7.58 16.59
CA ILE A 139 -4.98 -7.64 16.89
C ILE A 139 -5.38 -6.44 17.75
N GLU A 140 -4.61 -6.10 18.77
CA GLU A 140 -4.86 -4.94 19.61
C GLU A 140 -4.74 -3.64 18.82
N LYS A 141 -3.62 -3.42 18.11
CA LYS A 141 -3.38 -2.21 17.29
C LYS A 141 -4.46 -1.95 16.25
N THR A 142 -5.05 -3.01 15.69
CA THR A 142 -6.10 -2.88 14.68
C THR A 142 -7.52 -2.84 15.28
N GLY A 143 -7.65 -2.87 16.62
CA GLY A 143 -8.93 -2.82 17.32
C GLY A 143 -9.81 -4.04 17.06
N LEU A 144 -9.22 -5.24 17.12
CA LEU A 144 -9.88 -6.51 16.82
C LEU A 144 -10.06 -7.42 18.05
N THR A 145 -9.65 -6.95 19.24
CA THR A 145 -9.60 -7.75 20.47
C THR A 145 -10.96 -8.34 20.83
N ASP A 146 -12.05 -7.56 20.71
CA ASP A 146 -13.42 -7.95 21.02
C ASP A 146 -14.02 -8.98 20.06
N VAL A 147 -13.43 -9.08 18.85
CA VAL A 147 -13.90 -9.99 17.79
C VAL A 147 -12.90 -11.09 17.41
N GLN A 148 -11.77 -11.19 18.10
CA GLN A 148 -10.66 -12.07 17.72
C GLN A 148 -11.04 -13.54 17.59
N ASN A 149 -12.06 -13.99 18.32
CA ASN A 149 -12.58 -15.37 18.30
C ASN A 149 -13.79 -15.56 17.36
N LYS A 150 -14.24 -14.49 16.68
CA LYS A 150 -15.35 -14.58 15.71
C LYS A 150 -14.82 -15.03 14.34
N LEU A 151 -15.62 -15.83 13.65
CA LEU A 151 -15.33 -16.19 12.25
C LEU A 151 -15.34 -14.94 11.36
N THR A 152 -14.41 -14.85 10.44
CA THR A 152 -14.26 -13.68 9.56
C THR A 152 -15.48 -13.43 8.68
N ARG A 153 -16.25 -14.49 8.31
CA ARG A 153 -17.53 -14.36 7.58
C ARG A 153 -18.58 -13.57 8.33
N ASN A 154 -18.58 -13.63 9.66
CA ASN A 154 -19.58 -13.02 10.53
C ASN A 154 -19.25 -11.54 10.88
N LEU A 155 -18.22 -10.97 10.30
CA LEU A 155 -17.78 -9.60 10.58
C LEU A 155 -18.45 -8.59 9.65
N SER A 156 -18.67 -7.37 10.17
CA SER A 156 -19.01 -6.22 9.33
C SER A 156 -17.88 -5.90 8.36
N ARG A 157 -18.17 -5.11 7.32
CA ARG A 157 -17.17 -4.69 6.32
C ARG A 157 -15.99 -3.95 6.95
N GLY A 158 -16.25 -3.06 7.90
CA GLY A 158 -15.19 -2.33 8.61
C GLY A 158 -14.27 -3.26 9.42
N TYR A 159 -14.83 -4.24 10.10
CA TYR A 159 -14.01 -5.25 10.79
C TYR A 159 -13.22 -6.12 9.80
N LYS A 160 -13.80 -6.49 8.66
CA LYS A 160 -13.06 -7.20 7.59
C LYS A 160 -11.87 -6.41 7.07
N GLN A 161 -12.03 -5.09 6.88
CA GLN A 161 -10.92 -4.21 6.50
C GLN A 161 -9.81 -4.20 7.56
N ARG A 162 -10.17 -4.09 8.85
CA ARG A 162 -9.21 -4.16 9.96
C ARG A 162 -8.47 -5.50 10.01
N VAL A 163 -9.17 -6.62 9.76
CA VAL A 163 -8.56 -7.96 9.69
C VAL A 163 -7.55 -8.05 8.55
N SER A 164 -7.88 -7.51 7.36
CA SER A 164 -6.93 -7.46 6.25
C SER A 164 -5.70 -6.64 6.59
N MET A 165 -5.91 -5.48 7.21
CA MET A 165 -4.81 -4.61 7.65
C MET A 165 -3.94 -5.31 8.70
N ALA A 166 -4.54 -6.06 9.65
CA ALA A 166 -3.80 -6.90 10.59
C ALA A 166 -2.92 -7.93 9.89
N GLY A 167 -3.46 -8.60 8.86
CA GLY A 167 -2.71 -9.54 8.01
C GLY A 167 -1.55 -8.88 7.26
N ALA A 168 -1.70 -7.62 6.82
CA ALA A 168 -0.62 -6.86 6.22
C ALA A 168 0.50 -6.50 7.22
N LEU A 169 0.12 -6.15 8.46
CA LEU A 169 1.02 -5.68 9.51
C LEU A 169 1.83 -6.77 10.20
N VAL A 170 1.30 -7.99 10.29
CA VAL A 170 1.86 -9.03 11.17
C VAL A 170 3.29 -9.45 10.81
N GLY A 171 3.74 -9.19 9.57
CA GLY A 171 5.08 -9.54 9.08
C GLY A 171 6.20 -8.57 9.44
N ASP A 172 5.95 -7.52 10.21
CA ASP A 172 6.95 -6.49 10.56
C ASP A 172 7.54 -5.79 9.32
N SER A 173 6.69 -5.46 8.38
CA SER A 173 7.09 -4.80 7.14
C SER A 173 7.31 -3.32 7.37
N LYS A 174 8.32 -2.72 6.72
CA LYS A 174 8.57 -1.27 6.78
C LYS A 174 7.61 -0.46 5.92
N VAL A 175 7.13 -1.05 4.85
CA VAL A 175 6.23 -0.43 3.87
C VAL A 175 4.86 -1.06 3.96
N LEU A 176 3.82 -0.23 4.05
CA LEU A 176 2.42 -0.65 3.93
C LEU A 176 1.84 -0.14 2.62
N ILE A 177 1.30 -1.05 1.82
CA ILE A 177 0.59 -0.75 0.58
C ILE A 177 -0.87 -1.08 0.82
N LEU A 178 -1.76 -0.07 0.75
CA LEU A 178 -3.18 -0.19 1.06
C LEU A 178 -4.00 0.22 -0.17
N ASP A 179 -4.64 -0.75 -0.82
CA ASP A 179 -5.46 -0.47 -2.00
C ASP A 179 -6.91 -0.24 -1.61
N GLU A 180 -7.41 1.00 -1.81
CA GLU A 180 -8.76 1.47 -1.48
C GLU A 180 -9.22 1.09 -0.04
N PRO A 181 -8.47 1.44 1.03
CA PRO A 181 -8.71 0.93 2.38
C PRO A 181 -10.04 1.36 3.00
N THR A 182 -10.69 2.39 2.47
CA THR A 182 -11.93 2.97 2.98
C THR A 182 -13.15 2.66 2.13
N VAL A 183 -12.98 1.95 0.99
CA VAL A 183 -14.06 1.71 0.04
C VAL A 183 -15.23 0.94 0.66
N GLY A 184 -16.45 1.51 0.51
CA GLY A 184 -17.70 0.91 0.96
C GLY A 184 -17.88 0.83 2.47
N LEU A 185 -17.16 1.66 3.21
CA LEU A 185 -17.37 1.88 4.64
C LEU A 185 -18.33 3.06 4.87
N ASP A 186 -19.00 3.05 6.01
CA ASP A 186 -19.76 4.21 6.47
C ASP A 186 -18.85 5.34 7.00
N PRO A 187 -19.35 6.58 7.14
CA PRO A 187 -18.53 7.73 7.54
C PRO A 187 -17.80 7.54 8.88
N LYS A 188 -18.39 6.84 9.84
CA LYS A 188 -17.75 6.56 11.13
C LYS A 188 -16.56 5.61 10.95
N GLN A 189 -16.78 4.52 10.22
CA GLN A 189 -15.74 3.54 9.92
C GLN A 189 -14.59 4.14 9.11
N ILE A 190 -14.88 5.03 8.14
CA ILE A 190 -13.87 5.77 7.38
C ILE A 190 -12.98 6.57 8.34
N THR A 191 -13.59 7.29 9.29
CA THR A 191 -12.83 8.07 10.29
C THR A 191 -11.93 7.19 11.15
N GLU A 192 -12.43 6.04 11.57
CA GLU A 192 -11.67 5.07 12.37
C GLU A 192 -10.50 4.46 11.59
N ILE A 193 -10.71 4.06 10.33
CA ILE A 193 -9.63 3.53 9.48
C ILE A 193 -8.57 4.61 9.19
N ARG A 194 -8.99 5.86 8.93
CA ARG A 194 -8.05 6.98 8.75
C ARG A 194 -7.20 7.23 9.99
N SER A 195 -7.79 7.20 11.17
CA SER A 195 -7.05 7.33 12.44
C SER A 195 -6.04 6.21 12.60
N LEU A 196 -6.41 4.98 12.27
CA LEU A 196 -5.51 3.83 12.30
C LEU A 196 -4.35 4.00 11.29
N ILE A 197 -4.61 4.43 10.06
CA ILE A 197 -3.56 4.67 9.05
C ILE A 197 -2.59 5.76 9.53
N LYS A 198 -3.08 6.85 10.13
CA LYS A 198 -2.22 7.89 10.72
C LYS A 198 -1.32 7.35 11.83
N GLU A 199 -1.86 6.51 12.69
CA GLU A 199 -1.07 5.90 13.77
C GLU A 199 0.01 4.95 13.20
N LEU A 200 -0.34 4.16 12.21
CA LEU A 200 0.60 3.28 11.51
C LEU A 200 1.70 4.07 10.78
N GLY A 201 1.37 5.23 10.22
CA GLY A 201 2.33 6.12 9.56
C GLY A 201 3.41 6.68 10.47
N LYS A 202 3.25 6.61 11.81
CA LYS A 202 4.31 7.00 12.77
C LYS A 202 5.49 6.01 12.78
N THR A 203 5.26 4.78 12.35
CA THR A 203 6.25 3.69 12.41
C THR A 203 6.48 2.98 11.07
N HIS A 204 5.71 3.31 10.05
CA HIS A 204 5.78 2.71 8.72
C HIS A 204 5.70 3.78 7.65
N THR A 205 6.32 3.52 6.52
CA THR A 205 6.04 4.25 5.28
C THR A 205 4.76 3.68 4.66
N VAL A 206 3.79 4.53 4.36
CA VAL A 206 2.48 4.09 3.87
C VAL A 206 2.22 4.66 2.48
N ILE A 207 1.81 3.82 1.54
CA ILE A 207 1.16 4.26 0.30
C ILE A 207 -0.25 3.69 0.25
N LEU A 208 -1.23 4.56 0.01
CA LEU A 208 -2.61 4.15 -0.13
C LEU A 208 -3.21 4.69 -1.42
N SER A 209 -4.13 3.93 -2.02
CA SER A 209 -4.93 4.40 -3.14
C SER A 209 -6.28 4.92 -2.67
N SER A 210 -6.80 5.91 -3.36
CA SER A 210 -8.19 6.38 -3.23
C SER A 210 -8.64 7.09 -4.50
N HIS A 211 -9.95 7.16 -4.69
CA HIS A 211 -10.57 8.00 -5.72
C HIS A 211 -11.20 9.26 -5.10
N ILE A 212 -11.07 9.46 -3.78
CA ILE A 212 -11.68 10.56 -3.04
C ILE A 212 -10.61 11.50 -2.49
N LEU A 213 -10.51 12.70 -3.04
CA LEU A 213 -9.50 13.69 -2.65
C LEU A 213 -9.58 14.07 -1.17
N SER A 214 -10.80 14.27 -0.64
CA SER A 214 -10.98 14.65 0.77
C SER A 214 -10.54 13.59 1.77
N GLU A 215 -10.43 12.33 1.36
CA GLU A 215 -9.87 11.27 2.22
C GLU A 215 -8.35 11.34 2.25
N VAL A 216 -7.73 11.50 1.08
CA VAL A 216 -6.27 11.54 0.93
C VAL A 216 -5.68 12.77 1.60
N SER A 217 -6.26 13.95 1.37
CA SER A 217 -5.77 15.24 1.91
C SER A 217 -5.79 15.30 3.45
N GLN A 218 -6.57 14.47 4.11
CA GLN A 218 -6.64 14.45 5.58
C GLN A 218 -5.57 13.59 6.25
N ILE A 219 -4.97 12.66 5.54
CA ILE A 219 -4.03 11.68 6.10
C ILE A 219 -2.66 11.67 5.44
N CYS A 220 -2.55 12.08 4.17
CA CYS A 220 -1.31 11.98 3.42
C CYS A 220 -0.47 13.25 3.53
N ASN A 221 0.86 13.06 3.58
CA ASN A 221 1.84 14.12 3.51
C ASN A 221 2.13 14.50 2.05
N LYS A 222 1.82 13.62 1.13
CA LYS A 222 2.10 13.73 -0.30
C LYS A 222 1.01 13.04 -1.10
N VAL A 223 0.63 13.63 -2.22
CA VAL A 223 -0.38 13.09 -3.11
C VAL A 223 0.19 12.94 -4.52
N ILE A 224 0.03 11.75 -5.09
CA ILE A 224 0.37 11.44 -6.48
C ILE A 224 -0.97 11.30 -7.23
N ILE A 225 -1.20 12.16 -8.21
CA ILE A 225 -2.43 12.10 -9.02
C ILE A 225 -2.14 11.33 -10.30
N ILE A 226 -2.88 10.24 -10.50
CA ILE A 226 -2.79 9.39 -11.69
C ILE A 226 -4.09 9.42 -12.49
N ASN A 227 -3.99 9.53 -13.81
CA ASN A 227 -5.13 9.42 -14.72
C ASN A 227 -4.70 8.76 -16.03
N LYS A 228 -5.52 7.84 -16.56
CA LYS A 228 -5.25 7.09 -17.80
C LYS A 228 -3.82 6.52 -17.84
N GLY A 229 -3.37 5.94 -16.74
CA GLY A 229 -2.06 5.33 -16.59
C GLY A 229 -0.87 6.29 -16.44
N LYS A 230 -1.08 7.61 -16.39
CA LYS A 230 0.01 8.62 -16.31
C LYS A 230 -0.10 9.44 -15.03
N ILE A 231 1.03 9.78 -14.44
CA ILE A 231 1.08 10.76 -13.34
C ILE A 231 0.85 12.15 -13.93
N ILE A 232 -0.14 12.86 -13.37
CA ILE A 232 -0.52 14.22 -13.78
C ILE A 232 0.14 15.25 -12.87
N ALA A 233 0.17 14.97 -11.57
CA ALA A 233 0.74 15.87 -10.56
C ALA A 233 1.29 15.07 -9.37
N ILE A 234 2.23 15.66 -8.68
CA ILE A 234 2.75 15.22 -7.38
C ILE A 234 2.80 16.47 -6.50
N ASP A 235 2.11 16.43 -5.36
CA ASP A 235 2.02 17.54 -4.41
C ASP A 235 2.38 17.05 -2.99
#